data_ce6a424cb1ec4f99f5098f96a0d1642f
#
_entry.id   ce6a424cb1ec4f99f5098f96a0d1642f
#
_cell.length_a   1.000
_cell.length_b   1.000
_cell.length_c   1.000
_cell.angle_alpha   90.00
_cell.angle_beta   90.00
_cell.angle_gamma   90.00
#
_symmetry.space_group_name_H-M   'P 1'
#
loop_
_entity.id
_entity.type
_entity.pdbx_description
1 polymer ?
#
loop_
_entity_poly.entity_id
_entity_poly.type
_entity_poly.pdbx_seq_one_letter_code
_entity_poly.pdbx_strand_id
1 'polypeptide(L)'
;MNFFAQQRKYFLLAALFSLFSLSVQATTDDAKAAALAKQNACLGCHAVDKKIVGPSFQAVAKKYATDPAASVFLKNKILKGGSGSWGVVPMPANAKLSDADLSLFTGWILRGAPSTN
;
A
#
# COMPACT_ATOMS: atom_id res chain seq x y z
N MET A 1 -4.63 47.53 26.02
CA MET A 1 -4.71 47.45 24.61
C MET A 1 -4.10 46.17 24.09
N ASN A 2 -4.86 45.40 23.43
CA ASN A 2 -4.93 43.94 23.28
C ASN A 2 -4.14 43.38 22.09
N PHE A 3 -2.89 43.79 21.88
CA PHE A 3 -2.05 43.25 20.79
C PHE A 3 -1.70 41.77 21.03
N PHE A 4 -1.47 41.40 22.27
CA PHE A 4 -1.16 40.01 22.63
C PHE A 4 -2.36 39.05 22.57
N ALA A 5 -3.58 39.55 22.75
CA ALA A 5 -4.79 38.73 22.64
C ALA A 5 -5.14 38.40 21.18
N GLN A 6 -4.79 39.29 20.25
CA GLN A 6 -5.00 39.10 18.82
C GLN A 6 -4.06 38.04 18.24
N GLN A 7 -2.81 38.00 18.69
CA GLN A 7 -1.80 37.04 18.25
C GLN A 7 -2.15 35.59 18.63
N ARG A 8 -2.78 35.37 19.79
CA ARG A 8 -3.19 34.02 20.23
C ARG A 8 -4.27 33.39 19.33
N LYS A 9 -5.15 34.21 18.76
CA LYS A 9 -6.22 33.70 17.86
C LYS A 9 -5.64 33.19 16.53
N TYR A 10 -4.64 33.84 16.00
CA TYR A 10 -3.99 33.43 14.74
C TYR A 10 -3.10 32.19 14.93
N PHE A 11 -2.47 32.04 16.12
CA PHE A 11 -1.67 30.83 16.43
C PHE A 11 -2.53 29.58 16.53
N LEU A 12 -3.73 29.68 17.12
CA LEU A 12 -4.67 28.54 17.23
C LEU A 12 -5.29 28.16 15.88
N LEU A 13 -5.53 29.12 15.00
CA LEU A 13 -6.06 28.87 13.66
C LEU A 13 -5.00 28.22 12.74
N ALA A 14 -3.73 28.61 12.86
CA ALA A 14 -2.64 28.01 12.10
C ALA A 14 -2.36 26.56 12.50
N ALA A 15 -2.51 26.22 13.79
CA ALA A 15 -2.32 24.84 14.30
C ALA A 15 -3.40 23.86 13.81
N LEU A 16 -4.62 24.34 13.59
CA LEU A 16 -5.74 23.50 13.09
C LEU A 16 -5.63 23.21 11.60
N PHE A 17 -4.92 24.06 10.82
CA PHE A 17 -4.75 23.84 9.39
C PHE A 17 -3.69 22.81 9.04
N SER A 18 -2.74 22.53 9.97
CA SER A 18 -1.64 21.59 9.74
C SER A 18 -2.03 20.11 9.88
N LEU A 19 -3.18 19.79 10.49
CA LEU A 19 -3.62 18.42 10.72
C LEU A 19 -4.40 17.80 9.54
N PHE A 20 -4.78 18.62 8.56
CA PHE A 20 -5.62 18.15 7.43
C PHE A 20 -4.82 17.59 6.24
N SER A 21 -3.50 17.78 6.22
CA SER A 21 -2.67 17.43 5.04
C SER A 21 -2.25 15.96 4.97
N LEU A 22 -2.34 15.20 6.06
CA LEU A 22 -1.87 13.79 6.09
C LEU A 22 -2.86 12.79 5.48
N SER A 23 -4.16 13.11 5.45
CA SER A 23 -5.18 12.19 4.93
C SER A 23 -5.23 12.12 3.40
N VAL A 24 -4.82 13.17 2.70
CA VAL A 24 -4.87 13.25 1.22
C VAL A 24 -3.76 12.41 0.57
N GLN A 25 -2.60 12.33 1.20
CA GLN A 25 -1.47 11.58 0.67
C GLN A 25 -1.75 10.07 0.65
N ALA A 26 -2.31 9.51 1.72
CA ALA A 26 -2.61 8.08 1.83
C ALA A 26 -3.62 7.61 0.77
N THR A 27 -4.65 8.40 0.46
CA THR A 27 -5.65 8.05 -0.56
C THR A 27 -5.09 8.07 -1.98
N THR A 28 -4.16 8.98 -2.29
CA THR A 28 -3.49 9.04 -3.60
C THR A 28 -2.54 7.87 -3.80
N ASP A 29 -1.82 7.47 -2.77
CA ASP A 29 -0.89 6.34 -2.80
C ASP A 29 -1.62 5.01 -2.93
N ASP A 30 -2.74 4.83 -2.23
CA ASP A 30 -3.57 3.64 -2.34
C ASP A 30 -4.21 3.53 -3.74
N ALA A 31 -4.69 4.65 -4.31
CA ALA A 31 -5.20 4.68 -5.68
C ALA A 31 -4.12 4.32 -6.70
N LYS A 32 -2.89 4.83 -6.53
CA LYS A 32 -1.75 4.48 -7.38
C LYS A 32 -1.39 3.00 -7.24
N ALA A 33 -1.37 2.45 -6.03
CA ALA A 33 -1.09 1.03 -5.79
C ALA A 33 -2.14 0.12 -6.43
N ALA A 34 -3.42 0.43 -6.29
CA ALA A 34 -4.50 -0.29 -6.96
C ALA A 34 -4.40 -0.23 -8.50
N ALA A 35 -4.00 0.93 -9.05
CA ALA A 35 -3.74 1.07 -10.48
C ALA A 35 -2.55 0.21 -10.94
N LEU A 36 -1.47 0.13 -10.15
CA LEU A 36 -0.33 -0.76 -10.43
C LEU A 36 -0.76 -2.22 -10.49
N ALA A 37 -1.61 -2.69 -9.58
CA ALA A 37 -2.15 -4.04 -9.61
C ALA A 37 -2.89 -4.34 -10.91
N LYS A 38 -3.71 -3.40 -11.38
CA LYS A 38 -4.47 -3.52 -12.62
C LYS A 38 -3.56 -3.48 -13.86
N GLN A 39 -2.65 -2.51 -13.93
CA GLN A 39 -1.77 -2.31 -15.10
C GLN A 39 -0.76 -3.44 -15.30
N ASN A 40 -0.37 -4.11 -14.22
CA ASN A 40 0.59 -5.20 -14.24
C ASN A 40 -0.06 -6.60 -14.20
N ALA A 41 -1.35 -6.70 -14.55
CA ALA A 41 -2.12 -7.94 -14.63
C ALA A 41 -2.19 -8.76 -13.34
N CYS A 42 -1.90 -8.17 -12.18
CA CYS A 42 -1.95 -8.86 -10.89
C CYS A 42 -3.36 -9.37 -10.57
N LEU A 43 -4.39 -8.60 -10.99
CA LEU A 43 -5.79 -8.92 -10.74
C LEU A 43 -6.33 -10.09 -11.58
N GLY A 44 -5.54 -10.61 -12.52
CA GLY A 44 -5.85 -11.87 -13.23
C GLY A 44 -5.73 -13.09 -12.33
N CYS A 45 -4.88 -13.03 -11.29
CA CYS A 45 -4.62 -14.14 -10.37
C CYS A 45 -4.91 -13.80 -8.91
N HIS A 46 -4.99 -12.52 -8.53
CA HIS A 46 -5.24 -12.05 -7.18
C HIS A 46 -6.49 -11.17 -7.12
N ALA A 47 -7.18 -11.21 -5.99
CA ALA A 47 -8.18 -10.22 -5.61
C ALA A 47 -7.84 -9.61 -4.24
N VAL A 48 -8.55 -8.56 -3.84
CA VAL A 48 -8.32 -7.92 -2.53
C VAL A 48 -8.69 -8.87 -1.38
N ASP A 49 -9.87 -9.48 -1.46
CA ASP A 49 -10.54 -10.17 -0.35
C ASP A 49 -10.74 -11.68 -0.54
N LYS A 50 -10.53 -12.19 -1.75
CA LYS A 50 -10.77 -13.61 -2.05
C LYS A 50 -9.63 -14.23 -2.86
N LYS A 51 -9.45 -15.54 -2.67
CA LYS A 51 -8.54 -16.35 -3.48
C LYS A 51 -9.14 -16.54 -4.88
N ILE A 52 -8.30 -16.38 -5.91
CA ILE A 52 -8.60 -16.77 -7.29
C ILE A 52 -7.61 -17.89 -7.69
N VAL A 53 -6.55 -17.57 -8.41
CA VAL A 53 -5.42 -18.47 -8.65
C VAL A 53 -4.40 -18.33 -7.52
N GLY A 54 -3.99 -17.09 -7.23
CA GLY A 54 -3.15 -16.73 -6.11
C GLY A 54 -3.95 -16.34 -4.86
N PRO A 55 -3.27 -16.10 -3.73
CA PRO A 55 -3.90 -15.65 -2.50
C PRO A 55 -4.53 -14.24 -2.68
N SER A 56 -5.53 -13.92 -1.85
CA SER A 56 -5.99 -12.53 -1.73
C SER A 56 -4.91 -11.65 -1.13
N PHE A 57 -4.92 -10.36 -1.44
CA PHE A 57 -3.98 -9.40 -0.84
C PHE A 57 -4.17 -9.31 0.68
N GLN A 58 -5.41 -9.42 1.17
CA GLN A 58 -5.69 -9.49 2.62
C GLN A 58 -5.11 -10.74 3.28
N ALA A 59 -5.14 -11.91 2.61
CA ALA A 59 -4.50 -13.12 3.13
C ALA A 59 -2.97 -12.97 3.18
N VAL A 60 -2.37 -12.30 2.20
CA VAL A 60 -0.93 -11.98 2.20
C VAL A 60 -0.60 -11.07 3.37
N ALA A 61 -1.35 -9.98 3.57
CA ALA A 61 -1.17 -9.08 4.71
C ALA A 61 -1.23 -9.83 6.04
N LYS A 62 -2.23 -10.68 6.21
CA LYS A 62 -2.40 -11.48 7.44
C LYS A 62 -1.23 -12.45 7.67
N LYS A 63 -0.78 -13.15 6.61
CA LYS A 63 0.32 -14.12 6.72
C LYS A 63 1.63 -13.47 7.16
N TYR A 64 1.92 -12.28 6.69
CA TYR A 64 3.18 -11.59 6.92
C TYR A 64 3.08 -10.43 7.92
N ALA A 65 1.99 -10.33 8.67
CA ALA A 65 1.69 -9.19 9.56
C ALA A 65 2.78 -8.91 10.61
N THR A 66 3.49 -9.94 11.08
CA THR A 66 4.53 -9.84 12.12
C THR A 66 5.94 -10.06 11.58
N ASP A 67 6.08 -10.24 10.27
CA ASP A 67 7.39 -10.50 9.66
C ASP A 67 8.08 -9.17 9.30
N PRO A 68 9.19 -8.82 9.97
CA PRO A 68 9.92 -7.58 9.67
C PRO A 68 10.54 -7.58 8.27
N ALA A 69 10.75 -8.74 7.65
CA ALA A 69 11.28 -8.88 6.30
C ALA A 69 10.20 -8.90 5.21
N ALA A 70 8.91 -8.81 5.57
CA ALA A 70 7.79 -8.95 4.65
C ALA A 70 7.89 -8.08 3.40
N SER A 71 8.25 -6.81 3.55
CA SER A 71 8.36 -5.87 2.42
C SER A 71 9.43 -6.32 1.43
N VAL A 72 10.62 -6.68 1.90
CA VAL A 72 11.73 -7.16 1.06
C VAL A 72 11.37 -8.48 0.40
N PHE A 73 10.76 -9.39 1.15
CA PHE A 73 10.30 -10.68 0.62
C PHE A 73 9.27 -10.50 -0.50
N LEU A 74 8.25 -9.66 -0.30
CA LEU A 74 7.21 -9.43 -1.31
C LEU A 74 7.75 -8.73 -2.56
N LYS A 75 8.64 -7.74 -2.42
CA LYS A 75 9.32 -7.13 -3.57
C LYS A 75 10.04 -8.18 -4.41
N ASN A 76 10.84 -9.04 -3.78
CA ASN A 76 11.54 -10.11 -4.47
C ASN A 76 10.59 -11.12 -5.11
N LYS A 77 9.48 -11.46 -4.45
CA LYS A 77 8.46 -12.36 -4.98
C LYS A 77 7.81 -11.78 -6.25
N ILE A 78 7.49 -10.50 -6.26
CA ILE A 78 6.92 -9.84 -7.43
C ILE A 78 7.93 -9.79 -8.58
N LEU A 79 9.19 -9.41 -8.30
CA LEU A 79 10.22 -9.31 -9.32
C LEU A 79 10.60 -10.65 -9.94
N LYS A 80 10.75 -11.69 -9.13
CA LYS A 80 11.29 -13.00 -9.53
C LYS A 80 10.23 -14.06 -9.75
N GLY A 81 9.02 -13.87 -9.20
CA GLY A 81 7.96 -14.87 -9.24
C GLY A 81 8.29 -16.13 -8.44
N GLY A 82 7.75 -17.25 -8.89
CA GLY A 82 8.00 -18.58 -8.31
C GLY A 82 6.85 -19.13 -7.49
N SER A 83 7.02 -20.35 -6.98
CA SER A 83 6.04 -21.13 -6.21
C SER A 83 6.49 -21.38 -4.77
N GLY A 84 5.69 -22.08 -3.99
CA GLY A 84 6.04 -22.60 -2.66
C GLY A 84 5.48 -21.80 -1.49
N SER A 85 5.35 -20.47 -1.59
CA SER A 85 4.83 -19.65 -0.48
C SER A 85 3.34 -19.91 -0.21
N TRP A 86 2.58 -20.28 -1.27
CA TRP A 86 1.13 -20.48 -1.27
C TRP A 86 0.71 -21.73 -2.05
N GLY A 87 1.62 -22.69 -2.21
CA GLY A 87 1.39 -23.92 -2.96
C GLY A 87 2.26 -24.03 -4.19
N VAL A 88 1.87 -24.89 -5.13
CA VAL A 88 2.69 -25.31 -6.26
C VAL A 88 2.51 -24.45 -7.51
N VAL A 89 1.42 -23.68 -7.61
CA VAL A 89 1.17 -22.81 -8.76
C VAL A 89 2.16 -21.66 -8.76
N PRO A 90 2.95 -21.49 -9.83
CA PRO A 90 3.95 -20.42 -9.88
C PRO A 90 3.31 -19.06 -10.16
N MET A 91 3.75 -18.05 -9.44
CA MET A 91 3.49 -16.65 -9.76
C MET A 91 4.46 -16.21 -10.85
N PRO A 92 4.00 -15.60 -11.96
CA PRO A 92 4.89 -15.04 -12.96
C PRO A 92 5.75 -13.91 -12.40
N ALA A 93 6.99 -13.81 -12.89
CA ALA A 93 7.88 -12.69 -12.59
C ALA A 93 7.38 -11.38 -13.22
N ASN A 94 7.50 -10.27 -12.50
CA ASN A 94 7.25 -8.93 -13.02
C ASN A 94 8.46 -8.03 -12.77
N ALA A 95 9.42 -8.09 -13.69
CA ALA A 95 10.69 -7.35 -13.59
C ALA A 95 10.60 -5.87 -14.05
N LYS A 96 9.41 -5.40 -14.46
CA LYS A 96 9.24 -4.07 -15.06
C LYS A 96 8.93 -2.97 -14.02
N LEU A 97 8.50 -3.33 -12.81
CA LEU A 97 8.19 -2.38 -11.76
C LEU A 97 9.46 -1.72 -11.22
N SER A 98 9.43 -0.40 -11.06
CA SER A 98 10.48 0.36 -10.38
C SER A 98 10.51 0.01 -8.88
N ASP A 99 11.63 0.25 -8.21
CA ASP A 99 11.71 0.05 -6.76
C ASP A 99 10.72 0.93 -5.98
N ALA A 100 10.47 2.15 -6.46
CA ALA A 100 9.47 3.04 -5.86
C ALA A 100 8.06 2.47 -5.99
N ASP A 101 7.68 1.96 -7.16
CA ASP A 101 6.37 1.34 -7.38
C ASP A 101 6.23 0.03 -6.61
N LEU A 102 7.29 -0.78 -6.53
CA LEU A 102 7.33 -1.98 -5.69
C LEU A 102 7.14 -1.65 -4.21
N SER A 103 7.81 -0.61 -3.71
CA SER A 103 7.68 -0.16 -2.32
C SER A 103 6.24 0.28 -2.01
N LEU A 104 5.67 1.08 -2.90
CA LEU A 104 4.30 1.55 -2.79
C LEU A 104 3.30 0.39 -2.80
N PHE A 105 3.44 -0.51 -3.77
CA PHE A 105 2.54 -1.63 -3.98
C PHE A 105 2.62 -2.66 -2.84
N THR A 106 3.82 -3.05 -2.42
CA THR A 106 3.98 -3.97 -1.29
C THR A 106 3.49 -3.38 0.02
N GLY A 107 3.71 -2.09 0.25
CA GLY A 107 3.18 -1.39 1.42
C GLY A 107 1.65 -1.38 1.44
N TRP A 108 0.99 -1.14 0.30
CA TRP A 108 -0.46 -1.22 0.17
C TRP A 108 -0.98 -2.64 0.45
N ILE A 109 -0.36 -3.69 -0.12
CA ILE A 109 -0.72 -5.09 0.14
C ILE A 109 -0.61 -5.39 1.64
N LEU A 110 0.50 -5.02 2.29
CA LEU A 110 0.75 -5.30 3.71
C LEU A 110 -0.21 -4.57 4.65
N ARG A 111 -0.83 -3.48 4.22
CA ARG A 111 -1.93 -2.81 4.94
C ARG A 111 -3.31 -3.45 4.67
N GLY A 112 -3.38 -4.55 3.92
CA GLY A 112 -4.63 -5.24 3.59
C GLY A 112 -5.32 -4.72 2.33
N ALA A 113 -4.59 -4.02 1.47
CA ALA A 113 -5.08 -3.45 0.22
C ALA A 113 -6.35 -2.60 0.40
N PRO A 114 -6.29 -1.53 1.20
CA PRO A 114 -7.46 -0.70 1.51
C PRO A 114 -8.10 -0.12 0.24
N SER A 115 -9.43 0.06 0.31
CA SER A 115 -10.19 0.67 -0.79
C SER A 115 -9.79 2.13 -1.01
N THR A 116 -9.93 2.59 -2.24
CA THR A 116 -9.57 3.94 -2.70
C THR A 116 -10.77 4.88 -2.81
N ASN A 117 -11.86 4.55 -2.10
CA ASN A 117 -13.10 5.35 -2.11
C ASN A 117 -12.97 6.63 -1.29
#